data_4bbea879376d72642b43b44a4eabc8e4
#
_entry.id   4bbea879376d72642b43b44a4eabc8e4
#
_cell.length_a   1.000
_cell.length_b   1.000
_cell.length_c   1.000
_cell.angle_alpha   90.00
_cell.angle_beta   90.00
_cell.angle_gamma   90.00
#
_symmetry.space_group_name_H-M   'P 1'
#
loop_
_entity.id
_entity.type
_entity.pdbx_description
1 polymer ?
#
loop_
_entity_poly.entity_id
_entity_poly.type
_entity_poly.pdbx_seq_one_letter_code
_entity_poly.pdbx_strand_id
1 'polypeptide(L)'
;MKTLSLCMITKNEEKNLSRCLDSIKDIVDEIIIVDTGSTDKTVEIAKSYGAHIYHYDWNNDFSKARNVSLQKATKDWILVLDADEVLPYEEGLKLKNIINTSVNEGLFLRLDNIIESVNLGDAVVLRVFKNNPKYRFRGPMHEQIIFSIEEECGKNKIQPTNVKIVHYGYDPNICDMEEKQKRNLSILESYPQEDRDGYFYYSIGNEYSRIKDYDKAIEMYNEAIEYTKANYVDTMPSYLTYLVINLSKTYCALKQYKKAISIIKEFENKYPNFRDLYFLEAIYNIDCGYFSKAKESLLKYLNTDYSLYIFPDNNYEESYNMGILLRDIRKASISCPKNLLSVLFLDGNYDDTLLLGIQSVNEIASEVLVCLPSSSVIDKNVIENYGANIISLKDYNGEESLIKGLTSCSSKYILILKSKEFINKELISTLVNFLQTTEDDFCNVLVSNENDKSQTPQLRILKNTDKIKNLKNIEDFYKILENQNIQTYDININKA
;
A
#
# COMPACT_ATOMS: atom_id res chain seq x y z
N MET A 1 26.61 -37.01 -3.15
CA MET A 1 26.19 -35.60 -2.98
C MET A 1 25.15 -35.28 -4.05
N LYS A 2 24.17 -34.47 -3.73
CA LYS A 2 23.18 -34.01 -4.71
C LYS A 2 23.83 -33.06 -5.70
N THR A 3 23.41 -33.18 -6.95
CA THR A 3 23.93 -32.38 -8.07
C THR A 3 23.02 -31.22 -8.44
N LEU A 4 23.57 -30.12 -9.01
CA LEU A 4 22.90 -28.86 -9.23
C LEU A 4 23.11 -28.36 -10.67
N SER A 5 22.03 -28.11 -11.42
CA SER A 5 22.07 -27.41 -12.71
C SER A 5 21.80 -25.90 -12.50
N LEU A 6 22.62 -25.04 -13.13
CA LEU A 6 22.20 -23.68 -13.39
C LEU A 6 21.30 -23.67 -14.64
N CYS A 7 20.14 -23.01 -14.54
CA CYS A 7 19.26 -22.72 -15.67
C CYS A 7 19.12 -21.19 -15.82
N MET A 8 19.46 -20.67 -16.99
CA MET A 8 19.47 -19.23 -17.26
C MET A 8 18.88 -18.93 -18.65
N ILE A 9 18.22 -17.80 -18.80
CA ILE A 9 17.88 -17.20 -20.09
C ILE A 9 18.71 -15.93 -20.28
N THR A 10 19.17 -15.65 -21.49
CA THR A 10 20.01 -14.48 -21.75
C THR A 10 19.62 -13.77 -23.04
N LYS A 11 19.87 -12.44 -23.07
CA LYS A 11 19.87 -11.64 -24.28
C LYS A 11 20.74 -10.40 -24.09
N ASN A 12 21.86 -10.32 -24.84
CA ASN A 12 22.78 -9.17 -24.81
C ASN A 12 23.34 -8.85 -23.43
N GLU A 13 23.91 -9.86 -22.75
CA GLU A 13 24.45 -9.79 -21.40
C GLU A 13 25.98 -9.87 -21.34
N GLU A 14 26.69 -9.46 -22.40
CA GLU A 14 28.15 -9.53 -22.47
C GLU A 14 28.86 -8.83 -21.29
N LYS A 15 28.25 -7.81 -20.71
CA LYS A 15 28.81 -7.04 -19.58
C LYS A 15 28.67 -7.75 -18.22
N ASN A 16 27.63 -8.55 -18.05
CA ASN A 16 27.25 -9.13 -16.76
C ASN A 16 27.56 -10.62 -16.66
N LEU A 17 27.40 -11.36 -17.75
CA LEU A 17 27.40 -12.81 -17.77
C LEU A 17 28.69 -13.42 -17.19
N SER A 18 29.88 -12.87 -17.47
CA SER A 18 31.13 -13.38 -16.91
C SER A 18 31.14 -13.32 -15.38
N ARG A 19 30.71 -12.19 -14.81
CA ARG A 19 30.62 -12.01 -13.35
C ARG A 19 29.69 -13.03 -12.71
N CYS A 20 28.52 -13.27 -13.31
CA CYS A 20 27.57 -14.28 -12.83
C CYS A 20 28.21 -15.68 -12.88
N LEU A 21 28.73 -16.10 -14.03
CA LEU A 21 29.27 -17.43 -14.24
C LEU A 21 30.53 -17.70 -13.38
N ASP A 22 31.41 -16.71 -13.18
CA ASP A 22 32.54 -16.82 -12.26
C ASP A 22 32.12 -17.13 -10.83
N SER A 23 30.98 -16.62 -10.37
CA SER A 23 30.49 -16.83 -9.02
C SER A 23 29.99 -18.27 -8.77
N ILE A 24 29.60 -18.99 -9.84
CA ILE A 24 28.90 -20.27 -9.70
C ILE A 24 29.63 -21.46 -10.34
N LYS A 25 30.69 -21.26 -11.15
CA LYS A 25 31.34 -22.31 -11.93
C LYS A 25 31.85 -23.48 -11.07
N ASP A 26 32.26 -23.22 -9.81
CA ASP A 26 32.75 -24.23 -8.87
C ASP A 26 31.63 -24.75 -7.94
N ILE A 27 30.41 -24.25 -8.08
CA ILE A 27 29.24 -24.62 -7.27
C ILE A 27 28.29 -25.53 -8.03
N VAL A 28 28.06 -25.26 -9.30
CA VAL A 28 27.10 -26.04 -10.12
C VAL A 28 27.79 -27.18 -10.87
N ASP A 29 27.05 -28.22 -11.18
CA ASP A 29 27.56 -29.42 -11.88
C ASP A 29 27.19 -29.39 -13.38
N GLU A 30 26.38 -28.41 -13.79
CA GLU A 30 25.89 -28.22 -15.14
C GLU A 30 25.45 -26.77 -15.35
N ILE A 31 25.76 -26.20 -16.51
CA ILE A 31 25.31 -24.85 -16.90
C ILE A 31 24.48 -24.95 -18.17
N ILE A 32 23.20 -24.52 -18.09
CA ILE A 32 22.26 -24.50 -19.21
C ILE A 32 21.84 -23.04 -19.44
N ILE A 33 22.12 -22.56 -20.64
CA ILE A 33 21.77 -21.20 -21.06
C ILE A 33 20.86 -21.28 -22.27
N VAL A 34 19.71 -20.60 -22.20
CA VAL A 34 18.81 -20.38 -23.33
C VAL A 34 18.99 -18.95 -23.82
N ASP A 35 19.60 -18.82 -24.99
CA ASP A 35 19.78 -17.54 -25.65
C ASP A 35 18.51 -17.16 -26.44
N THR A 36 17.98 -15.97 -26.17
CA THR A 36 16.77 -15.46 -26.81
C THR A 36 17.03 -14.44 -27.91
N GLY A 37 18.20 -14.56 -28.56
CA GLY A 37 18.61 -13.76 -29.72
C GLY A 37 19.61 -12.67 -29.37
N SER A 38 20.73 -13.03 -28.72
CA SER A 38 21.86 -12.14 -28.50
C SER A 38 22.59 -11.81 -29.79
N THR A 39 23.01 -10.56 -29.89
CA THR A 39 23.80 -10.03 -31.04
C THR A 39 25.19 -9.56 -30.63
N ASP A 40 25.50 -9.62 -29.33
CA ASP A 40 26.79 -9.30 -28.73
C ASP A 40 27.60 -10.58 -28.42
N LYS A 41 28.61 -10.49 -27.54
CA LYS A 41 29.47 -11.62 -27.18
C LYS A 41 28.87 -12.58 -26.14
N THR A 42 27.62 -12.44 -25.76
CA THR A 42 26.96 -13.26 -24.72
C THR A 42 27.15 -14.76 -24.98
N VAL A 43 26.87 -15.22 -26.20
CA VAL A 43 26.97 -16.65 -26.56
C VAL A 43 28.43 -17.14 -26.55
N GLU A 44 29.40 -16.31 -26.99
CA GLU A 44 30.81 -16.63 -26.94
C GLU A 44 31.32 -16.79 -25.49
N ILE A 45 30.94 -15.86 -24.62
CA ILE A 45 31.25 -15.90 -23.21
C ILE A 45 30.67 -17.18 -22.57
N ALA A 46 29.40 -17.47 -22.79
CA ALA A 46 28.75 -18.66 -22.25
C ALA A 46 29.48 -19.96 -22.63
N LYS A 47 29.92 -20.08 -23.90
CA LYS A 47 30.70 -21.21 -24.39
C LYS A 47 32.05 -21.37 -23.68
N SER A 48 32.72 -20.28 -23.34
CA SER A 48 34.01 -20.33 -22.63
C SER A 48 33.92 -20.90 -21.22
N TYR A 49 32.73 -20.89 -20.60
CA TYR A 49 32.46 -21.53 -19.32
C TYR A 49 31.92 -22.96 -19.44
N GLY A 50 31.89 -23.55 -20.62
CA GLY A 50 31.39 -24.89 -20.85
C GLY A 50 29.87 -25.02 -20.78
N ALA A 51 29.14 -23.92 -20.94
CA ALA A 51 27.68 -23.95 -20.88
C ALA A 51 27.07 -24.70 -22.09
N HIS A 52 26.01 -25.45 -21.84
CA HIS A 52 25.15 -26.00 -22.91
C HIS A 52 24.19 -24.90 -23.36
N ILE A 53 24.31 -24.46 -24.59
CA ILE A 53 23.56 -23.33 -25.14
C ILE A 53 22.45 -23.84 -26.04
N TYR A 54 21.23 -23.32 -25.78
CA TYR A 54 20.04 -23.56 -26.60
C TYR A 54 19.52 -22.23 -27.09
N HIS A 55 19.06 -22.16 -28.33
CA HIS A 55 18.43 -20.97 -28.90
C HIS A 55 16.93 -21.07 -28.80
N TYR A 56 16.28 -19.95 -28.48
CA TYR A 56 14.85 -19.83 -28.40
C TYR A 56 14.40 -18.53 -29.11
N ASP A 57 13.51 -18.67 -30.08
CA ASP A 57 12.94 -17.52 -30.76
C ASP A 57 12.01 -16.76 -29.82
N TRP A 58 12.41 -15.54 -29.46
CA TRP A 58 11.69 -14.73 -28.50
C TRP A 58 10.25 -14.42 -28.95
N ASN A 59 9.28 -14.78 -28.11
CA ASN A 59 7.85 -14.63 -28.38
C ASN A 59 7.10 -13.85 -27.30
N ASN A 60 7.78 -12.91 -26.61
CA ASN A 60 7.21 -12.10 -25.54
C ASN A 60 6.71 -12.89 -24.31
N ASP A 61 7.33 -14.01 -23.99
CA ASP A 61 6.96 -14.86 -22.87
C ASP A 61 8.21 -15.42 -22.19
N PHE A 62 8.56 -14.84 -21.03
CA PHE A 62 9.72 -15.26 -20.26
C PHE A 62 9.57 -16.69 -19.70
N SER A 63 8.35 -17.09 -19.32
CA SER A 63 8.11 -18.42 -18.77
C SER A 63 8.41 -19.52 -19.80
N LYS A 64 8.06 -19.32 -21.07
CA LYS A 64 8.33 -20.28 -22.13
C LYS A 64 9.83 -20.46 -22.35
N ALA A 65 10.59 -19.35 -22.38
CA ALA A 65 12.04 -19.41 -22.52
C ALA A 65 12.70 -20.15 -21.33
N ARG A 66 12.30 -19.80 -20.07
CA ARG A 66 12.81 -20.50 -18.88
C ARG A 66 12.45 -21.98 -18.87
N ASN A 67 11.24 -22.34 -19.29
CA ASN A 67 10.80 -23.73 -19.35
C ASN A 67 11.62 -24.58 -20.31
N VAL A 68 12.20 -23.97 -21.36
CA VAL A 68 13.17 -24.66 -22.23
C VAL A 68 14.42 -25.04 -21.45
N SER A 69 14.98 -24.14 -20.62
CA SER A 69 16.16 -24.44 -19.80
C SER A 69 15.88 -25.58 -18.79
N LEU A 70 14.69 -25.57 -18.14
CA LEU A 70 14.29 -26.62 -17.22
C LEU A 70 14.21 -28.00 -17.90
N GLN A 71 13.69 -28.07 -19.12
CA GLN A 71 13.60 -29.33 -19.89
C GLN A 71 14.96 -29.94 -20.26
N LYS A 72 16.01 -29.11 -20.23
CA LYS A 72 17.37 -29.53 -20.57
C LYS A 72 18.22 -29.89 -19.37
N ALA A 73 17.79 -29.49 -18.16
CA ALA A 73 18.50 -29.75 -16.92
C ALA A 73 18.48 -31.25 -16.57
N THR A 74 19.65 -31.80 -16.17
CA THR A 74 19.82 -33.22 -15.89
C THR A 74 20.16 -33.53 -14.44
N LYS A 75 20.47 -32.52 -13.60
CA LYS A 75 20.90 -32.72 -12.22
C LYS A 75 19.73 -32.85 -11.26
N ASP A 76 19.99 -33.22 -10.00
CA ASP A 76 18.95 -33.44 -8.97
C ASP A 76 18.17 -32.15 -8.63
N TRP A 77 18.88 -31.02 -8.61
CA TRP A 77 18.33 -29.70 -8.27
C TRP A 77 18.61 -28.69 -9.38
N ILE A 78 17.78 -27.67 -9.44
CA ILE A 78 17.90 -26.54 -10.36
C ILE A 78 18.13 -25.27 -9.54
N LEU A 79 19.11 -24.48 -9.92
CA LEU A 79 19.31 -23.09 -9.55
C LEU A 79 18.96 -22.22 -10.75
N VAL A 80 18.13 -21.21 -10.58
CA VAL A 80 17.84 -20.22 -11.59
C VAL A 80 18.48 -18.89 -11.20
N LEU A 81 19.31 -18.33 -12.06
CA LEU A 81 19.87 -16.99 -11.93
C LEU A 81 19.67 -16.20 -13.21
N ASP A 82 19.56 -14.89 -13.07
CA ASP A 82 19.66 -13.95 -14.17
C ASP A 82 21.12 -13.53 -14.36
N ALA A 83 21.50 -13.07 -15.56
CA ALA A 83 22.92 -12.79 -15.88
C ALA A 83 23.53 -11.64 -15.05
N ASP A 84 22.69 -10.78 -14.47
CA ASP A 84 23.03 -9.68 -13.56
C ASP A 84 22.97 -10.05 -12.08
N GLU A 85 22.76 -11.35 -11.77
CA GLU A 85 22.78 -11.89 -10.40
C GLU A 85 24.09 -12.62 -10.11
N VAL A 86 24.53 -12.60 -8.86
CA VAL A 86 25.76 -13.22 -8.36
C VAL A 86 25.45 -14.04 -7.11
N LEU A 87 25.87 -15.30 -7.08
CA LEU A 87 25.87 -16.14 -5.90
C LEU A 87 27.27 -16.14 -5.30
N PRO A 88 27.53 -15.40 -4.19
CA PRO A 88 28.84 -15.42 -3.55
C PRO A 88 29.28 -16.85 -3.21
N TYR A 89 30.57 -17.17 -3.35
CA TYR A 89 31.08 -18.52 -3.21
C TYR A 89 30.70 -19.18 -1.87
N GLU A 90 30.81 -18.46 -0.76
CA GLU A 90 30.44 -18.96 0.56
C GLU A 90 28.94 -19.25 0.67
N GLU A 91 28.11 -18.47 0.02
CA GLU A 91 26.66 -18.71 -0.07
C GLU A 91 26.35 -19.94 -0.93
N GLY A 92 27.12 -20.16 -2.00
CA GLY A 92 27.05 -21.37 -2.83
C GLY A 92 27.40 -22.64 -2.04
N LEU A 93 28.42 -22.60 -1.18
CA LEU A 93 28.77 -23.71 -0.30
C LEU A 93 27.66 -24.01 0.73
N LYS A 94 27.04 -22.96 1.30
CA LYS A 94 25.87 -23.11 2.17
C LYS A 94 24.72 -23.78 1.43
N LEU A 95 24.43 -23.33 0.18
CA LEU A 95 23.40 -23.92 -0.66
C LEU A 95 23.65 -25.40 -0.92
N LYS A 96 24.88 -25.80 -1.29
CA LYS A 96 25.25 -27.22 -1.50
C LYS A 96 24.97 -28.06 -0.25
N ASN A 97 25.27 -27.55 0.95
CA ASN A 97 25.00 -28.25 2.19
C ASN A 97 23.49 -28.42 2.44
N ILE A 98 22.71 -27.36 2.17
CA ILE A 98 21.25 -27.39 2.34
C ILE A 98 20.61 -28.40 1.38
N ILE A 99 20.92 -28.38 0.08
CA ILE A 99 20.31 -29.30 -0.90
C ILE A 99 20.65 -30.75 -0.65
N ASN A 100 21.81 -31.06 -0.05
CA ASN A 100 22.20 -32.42 0.28
C ASN A 100 21.29 -33.07 1.33
N THR A 101 20.73 -32.30 2.24
CA THR A 101 19.94 -32.75 3.38
C THR A 101 18.46 -32.38 3.30
N SER A 102 18.07 -31.46 2.42
CA SER A 102 16.72 -30.94 2.34
C SER A 102 15.72 -32.00 1.87
N VAL A 103 14.60 -32.09 2.58
CA VAL A 103 13.42 -32.86 2.23
C VAL A 103 12.37 -32.04 1.47
N ASN A 104 12.62 -30.74 1.29
CA ASN A 104 11.74 -29.80 0.61
C ASN A 104 11.87 -29.89 -0.91
N GLU A 105 10.89 -29.33 -1.59
CA GLU A 105 10.84 -29.29 -3.06
C GLU A 105 11.37 -28.00 -3.63
N GLY A 106 11.31 -26.89 -2.84
CA GLY A 106 11.79 -25.58 -3.21
C GLY A 106 12.44 -24.85 -2.04
N LEU A 107 13.38 -23.93 -2.36
CA LEU A 107 14.11 -23.11 -1.40
C LEU A 107 14.06 -21.65 -1.83
N PHE A 108 13.56 -20.80 -0.94
CA PHE A 108 13.67 -19.37 -1.12
C PHE A 108 15.09 -18.87 -0.77
N LEU A 109 15.62 -17.98 -1.59
CA LEU A 109 16.87 -17.28 -1.34
C LEU A 109 16.59 -15.80 -1.06
N ARG A 110 17.50 -15.13 -0.36
CA ARG A 110 17.47 -13.68 -0.18
C ARG A 110 18.15 -13.02 -1.38
N LEU A 111 17.48 -12.06 -2.00
CA LEU A 111 17.97 -11.26 -3.11
C LEU A 111 18.32 -9.86 -2.61
N ASP A 112 19.59 -9.56 -2.44
CA ASP A 112 20.08 -8.24 -2.05
C ASP A 112 20.25 -7.37 -3.30
N ASN A 113 19.43 -6.32 -3.45
CA ASN A 113 19.52 -5.38 -4.55
C ASN A 113 20.57 -4.31 -4.26
N ILE A 114 21.63 -4.23 -5.07
CA ILE A 114 22.74 -3.28 -4.86
C ILE A 114 22.82 -2.28 -6.01
N ILE A 115 22.88 -0.98 -5.65
CA ILE A 115 23.20 0.12 -6.55
C ILE A 115 24.38 0.89 -5.92
N GLU A 116 25.45 1.09 -6.69
CA GLU A 116 26.65 1.84 -6.24
C GLU A 116 27.12 1.46 -4.81
N SER A 117 27.08 0.15 -4.49
CA SER A 117 27.43 -0.40 -3.17
C SER A 117 26.41 -0.10 -2.05
N VAL A 118 25.26 0.48 -2.35
CA VAL A 118 24.19 0.69 -1.39
C VAL A 118 23.14 -0.43 -1.56
N ASN A 119 22.79 -1.09 -0.46
CA ASN A 119 21.69 -2.07 -0.45
C ASN A 119 20.35 -1.30 -0.41
N LEU A 120 19.53 -1.49 -1.45
CA LEU A 120 18.21 -0.87 -1.56
C LEU A 120 17.09 -1.68 -0.91
N GLY A 121 17.44 -2.78 -0.27
CA GLY A 121 16.49 -3.72 0.31
C GLY A 121 16.65 -5.11 -0.27
N ASP A 122 16.20 -6.09 0.50
CA ASP A 122 16.21 -7.49 0.14
C ASP A 122 14.81 -7.99 -0.23
N ALA A 123 14.76 -8.91 -1.17
CA ALA A 123 13.57 -9.65 -1.52
C ALA A 123 13.80 -11.14 -1.26
N VAL A 124 12.71 -11.87 -1.08
CA VAL A 124 12.75 -13.34 -0.95
C VAL A 124 12.24 -13.94 -2.26
N VAL A 125 13.08 -14.70 -2.94
CA VAL A 125 12.80 -15.24 -4.28
C VAL A 125 13.01 -16.75 -4.31
N LEU A 126 12.10 -17.47 -4.98
CA LEU A 126 12.22 -18.92 -5.16
C LEU A 126 13.14 -19.18 -6.37
N ARG A 127 14.42 -19.47 -6.08
CA ARG A 127 15.47 -19.65 -7.11
C ARG A 127 16.02 -21.08 -7.16
N VAL A 128 15.75 -21.90 -6.15
CA VAL A 128 16.27 -23.28 -6.08
C VAL A 128 15.13 -24.27 -5.85
N PHE A 129 15.06 -25.31 -6.64
CA PHE A 129 14.01 -26.34 -6.54
C PHE A 129 14.48 -27.67 -7.12
N LYS A 130 13.82 -28.78 -6.74
CA LYS A 130 14.14 -30.10 -7.31
C LYS A 130 13.84 -30.16 -8.80
N ASN A 131 14.65 -30.89 -9.54
CA ASN A 131 14.41 -31.13 -10.95
C ASN A 131 13.25 -32.12 -11.13
N ASN A 132 12.04 -31.57 -11.26
CA ASN A 132 10.82 -32.33 -11.48
C ASN A 132 10.17 -31.89 -12.80
N PRO A 133 9.86 -32.82 -13.73
CA PRO A 133 9.28 -32.48 -15.04
C PRO A 133 7.90 -31.80 -14.96
N LYS A 134 7.23 -31.83 -13.81
CA LYS A 134 5.97 -31.14 -13.60
C LYS A 134 6.13 -29.67 -13.21
N TYR A 135 7.30 -29.27 -12.72
CA TYR A 135 7.55 -27.87 -12.35
C TYR A 135 7.76 -27.02 -13.58
N ARG A 136 6.95 -25.96 -13.69
CA ARG A 136 6.96 -25.01 -14.84
C ARG A 136 6.78 -23.60 -14.36
N PHE A 137 7.54 -22.70 -14.92
CA PHE A 137 7.28 -21.26 -14.82
C PHE A 137 5.96 -20.95 -15.52
N ARG A 138 5.20 -20.01 -14.94
CA ARG A 138 3.95 -19.46 -15.50
C ARG A 138 3.97 -17.95 -15.45
N GLY A 139 3.28 -17.34 -16.40
CA GLY A 139 3.19 -15.91 -16.63
C GLY A 139 4.19 -15.38 -17.66
N PRO A 140 3.75 -14.52 -18.59
CA PRO A 140 4.60 -14.00 -19.65
C PRO A 140 5.69 -13.06 -19.13
N MET A 141 5.42 -12.41 -18.00
CA MET A 141 6.28 -11.47 -17.28
C MET A 141 6.14 -11.70 -15.77
N HIS A 142 7.20 -11.47 -15.00
CA HIS A 142 7.26 -11.79 -13.56
C HIS A 142 6.96 -13.27 -13.28
N GLU A 143 7.36 -14.12 -14.17
CA GLU A 143 7.08 -15.54 -14.20
C GLU A 143 7.46 -16.24 -12.91
N GLN A 144 6.58 -17.13 -12.43
CA GLN A 144 6.72 -17.82 -11.16
C GLN A 144 6.70 -19.33 -11.33
N ILE A 145 7.63 -20.01 -10.66
CA ILE A 145 7.68 -21.47 -10.56
C ILE A 145 6.85 -22.00 -9.39
N ILE A 146 6.61 -21.15 -8.39
CA ILE A 146 5.99 -21.51 -7.11
C ILE A 146 4.62 -22.18 -7.30
N PHE A 147 3.81 -21.72 -8.23
CA PHE A 147 2.45 -22.24 -8.43
C PHE A 147 2.47 -23.72 -8.81
N SER A 148 3.36 -24.16 -9.70
CA SER A 148 3.46 -25.55 -10.10
C SER A 148 4.02 -26.46 -8.98
N ILE A 149 4.88 -25.93 -8.12
CA ILE A 149 5.38 -26.66 -6.94
C ILE A 149 4.28 -26.79 -5.89
N GLU A 150 3.55 -25.71 -5.60
CA GLU A 150 2.44 -25.73 -4.65
C GLU A 150 1.32 -26.69 -5.05
N GLU A 151 0.98 -26.73 -6.34
CA GLU A 151 -0.02 -27.66 -6.88
C GLU A 151 0.38 -29.13 -6.72
N GLU A 152 1.66 -29.46 -6.96
CA GLU A 152 2.13 -30.84 -6.90
C GLU A 152 2.40 -31.34 -5.47
N CYS A 153 2.90 -30.47 -4.58
CA CYS A 153 3.47 -30.91 -3.31
C CYS A 153 2.91 -30.15 -2.09
N GLY A 154 2.17 -29.06 -2.30
CA GLY A 154 1.66 -28.21 -1.23
C GLY A 154 2.68 -27.15 -0.77
N LYS A 155 2.15 -26.07 -0.16
CA LYS A 155 2.93 -24.90 0.28
C LYS A 155 4.02 -25.22 1.30
N ASN A 156 3.80 -26.18 2.17
CA ASN A 156 4.71 -26.59 3.23
C ASN A 156 5.99 -27.32 2.72
N LYS A 157 6.12 -27.50 1.41
CA LYS A 157 7.30 -28.12 0.76
C LYS A 157 8.27 -27.09 0.21
N ILE A 158 8.03 -25.81 0.42
CA ILE A 158 8.94 -24.72 0.05
C ILE A 158 9.45 -24.08 1.34
N GLN A 159 10.77 -23.91 1.48
CA GLN A 159 11.41 -23.45 2.70
C GLN A 159 12.24 -22.18 2.44
N PRO A 160 12.19 -21.15 3.29
CA PRO A 160 13.14 -20.07 3.26
C PRO A 160 14.53 -20.52 3.74
N THR A 161 15.55 -19.88 3.19
CA THR A 161 16.94 -20.07 3.60
C THR A 161 17.59 -18.71 3.88
N ASN A 162 18.76 -18.75 4.53
CA ASN A 162 19.60 -17.56 4.71
C ASN A 162 20.66 -17.42 3.61
N VAL A 163 20.54 -18.18 2.51
CA VAL A 163 21.45 -18.06 1.35
C VAL A 163 21.11 -16.79 0.60
N LYS A 164 22.14 -16.00 0.29
CA LYS A 164 22.02 -14.71 -0.39
C LYS A 164 22.52 -14.74 -1.81
N ILE A 165 21.79 -14.10 -2.71
CA ILE A 165 22.23 -13.71 -4.04
C ILE A 165 22.25 -12.20 -4.14
N VAL A 166 23.13 -11.64 -4.95
CA VAL A 166 23.30 -10.21 -5.15
C VAL A 166 22.84 -9.84 -6.54
N HIS A 167 21.98 -8.84 -6.66
CA HIS A 167 21.43 -8.39 -7.92
C HIS A 167 21.89 -6.96 -8.25
N TYR A 168 22.45 -6.78 -9.45
CA TYR A 168 23.01 -5.52 -9.96
C TYR A 168 22.12 -4.83 -11.01
N GLY A 169 20.97 -5.37 -11.35
CA GLY A 169 20.11 -4.96 -12.46
C GLY A 169 19.33 -3.65 -12.27
N TYR A 170 19.52 -2.94 -11.15
CA TYR A 170 18.94 -1.63 -10.91
C TYR A 170 19.92 -0.46 -11.04
N ASP A 171 21.14 -0.72 -11.49
CA ASP A 171 22.12 0.36 -11.73
C ASP A 171 21.63 1.24 -12.91
N PRO A 172 21.37 2.55 -12.69
CA PRO A 172 20.89 3.47 -13.74
C PRO A 172 21.88 3.61 -14.91
N ASN A 173 23.16 3.29 -14.69
CA ASN A 173 24.17 3.28 -15.75
C ASN A 173 24.07 2.05 -16.66
N ILE A 174 23.29 1.04 -16.28
CA ILE A 174 23.19 -0.25 -16.97
C ILE A 174 21.78 -0.46 -17.57
N CYS A 175 20.74 0.11 -16.96
CA CYS A 175 19.35 -0.14 -17.31
C CYS A 175 18.53 1.14 -17.52
N ASP A 176 17.91 1.31 -18.68
CA ASP A 176 16.86 2.32 -18.89
C ASP A 176 15.53 1.79 -18.31
N MET A 177 15.19 2.30 -17.13
CA MET A 177 13.99 1.88 -16.40
C MET A 177 12.69 2.23 -17.14
N GLU A 178 12.66 3.33 -17.89
CA GLU A 178 11.48 3.75 -18.64
C GLU A 178 11.24 2.83 -19.86
N GLU A 179 12.30 2.49 -20.59
CA GLU A 179 12.23 1.53 -21.69
C GLU A 179 11.82 0.14 -21.20
N LYS A 180 12.39 -0.30 -20.06
CA LYS A 180 12.02 -1.57 -19.40
C LYS A 180 10.53 -1.62 -19.03
N GLN A 181 10.00 -0.54 -18.47
CA GLN A 181 8.57 -0.46 -18.09
C GLN A 181 7.66 -0.49 -19.33
N LYS A 182 7.98 0.28 -20.37
CA LYS A 182 7.22 0.27 -21.64
C LYS A 182 7.20 -1.12 -22.27
N ARG A 183 8.35 -1.80 -22.31
CA ARG A 183 8.44 -3.17 -22.81
C ARG A 183 7.59 -4.13 -21.99
N ASN A 184 7.70 -4.08 -20.65
CA ASN A 184 6.95 -4.95 -19.75
C ASN A 184 5.44 -4.80 -19.96
N LEU A 185 4.96 -3.56 -20.00
CA LEU A 185 3.54 -3.28 -20.21
C LEU A 185 3.08 -3.78 -21.59
N SER A 186 3.86 -3.54 -22.65
CA SER A 186 3.55 -4.05 -24.00
C SER A 186 3.43 -5.56 -24.06
N ILE A 187 4.29 -6.30 -23.34
CA ILE A 187 4.22 -7.76 -23.26
C ILE A 187 2.92 -8.20 -22.58
N LEU A 188 2.58 -7.60 -21.43
CA LEU A 188 1.36 -7.94 -20.68
C LEU A 188 0.09 -7.58 -21.47
N GLU A 189 0.03 -6.40 -22.09
CA GLU A 189 -1.14 -5.97 -22.86
C GLU A 189 -1.40 -6.89 -24.08
N SER A 190 -0.33 -7.44 -24.69
CA SER A 190 -0.43 -8.36 -25.84
C SER A 190 -0.76 -9.80 -25.44
N TYR A 191 -0.82 -10.13 -24.14
CA TYR A 191 -1.06 -11.50 -23.69
C TYR A 191 -2.51 -11.93 -23.98
N PRO A 192 -2.73 -13.15 -24.52
CA PRO A 192 -4.07 -13.61 -24.89
C PRO A 192 -5.04 -13.59 -23.73
N GLN A 193 -6.28 -13.19 -23.98
CA GLN A 193 -7.28 -13.04 -22.94
C GLN A 193 -7.65 -14.39 -22.27
N GLU A 194 -7.67 -15.45 -23.04
CA GLU A 194 -7.95 -16.82 -22.59
C GLU A 194 -6.90 -17.38 -21.62
N ASP A 195 -5.69 -16.83 -21.66
CA ASP A 195 -4.58 -17.28 -20.79
C ASP A 195 -4.43 -16.41 -19.53
N ARG A 196 -5.26 -15.35 -19.37
CA ARG A 196 -5.19 -14.42 -18.25
C ARG A 196 -5.79 -15.01 -16.99
N ASP A 197 -4.97 -15.15 -15.97
CA ASP A 197 -5.35 -15.60 -14.63
C ASP A 197 -5.26 -14.47 -13.59
N GLY A 198 -5.55 -14.77 -12.34
CA GLY A 198 -5.47 -13.78 -11.25
C GLY A 198 -4.07 -13.22 -11.05
N TYR A 199 -3.02 -14.03 -11.27
CA TYR A 199 -1.64 -13.57 -11.20
C TYR A 199 -1.27 -12.62 -12.35
N PHE A 200 -1.78 -12.88 -13.53
CA PHE A 200 -1.64 -11.96 -14.66
C PHE A 200 -2.24 -10.59 -14.34
N TYR A 201 -3.49 -10.54 -13.85
CA TYR A 201 -4.13 -9.27 -13.49
C TYR A 201 -3.40 -8.53 -12.37
N TYR A 202 -2.88 -9.25 -11.38
CA TYR A 202 -2.01 -8.68 -10.36
C TYR A 202 -0.73 -8.08 -10.96
N SER A 203 -0.08 -8.79 -11.87
CA SER A 203 1.19 -8.37 -12.49
C SER A 203 1.03 -7.12 -13.34
N ILE A 204 0.00 -7.06 -14.19
CA ILE A 204 -0.26 -5.86 -15.02
C ILE A 204 -0.73 -4.68 -14.17
N GLY A 205 -1.47 -4.92 -13.08
CA GLY A 205 -1.81 -3.90 -12.10
C GLY A 205 -0.58 -3.26 -11.45
N ASN A 206 0.46 -4.06 -11.15
CA ASN A 206 1.74 -3.56 -10.66
C ASN A 206 2.45 -2.66 -11.67
N GLU A 207 2.45 -3.01 -12.98
CA GLU A 207 3.05 -2.17 -14.00
C GLU A 207 2.31 -0.83 -14.16
N TYR A 208 0.96 -0.84 -14.16
CA TYR A 208 0.19 0.40 -14.16
C TYR A 208 0.45 1.25 -12.90
N SER A 209 0.56 0.63 -11.73
CA SER A 209 0.90 1.34 -10.49
C SER A 209 2.28 2.00 -10.55
N ARG A 210 3.29 1.36 -11.13
CA ARG A 210 4.64 1.91 -11.32
C ARG A 210 4.67 3.15 -12.21
N ILE A 211 3.86 3.17 -13.27
CA ILE A 211 3.72 4.35 -14.13
C ILE A 211 2.71 5.37 -13.60
N LYS A 212 2.19 5.14 -12.38
CA LYS A 212 1.20 5.99 -11.69
C LYS A 212 -0.16 6.10 -12.40
N ASP A 213 -0.49 5.18 -13.29
CA ASP A 213 -1.85 5.01 -13.83
C ASP A 213 -2.68 4.23 -12.79
N TYR A 214 -3.00 4.90 -11.69
CA TYR A 214 -3.62 4.26 -10.53
C TYR A 214 -5.05 3.77 -10.81
N ASP A 215 -5.78 4.40 -11.72
CA ASP A 215 -7.13 3.97 -12.07
C ASP A 215 -7.10 2.61 -12.76
N LYS A 216 -6.23 2.43 -13.76
CA LYS A 216 -6.03 1.12 -14.39
C LYS A 216 -5.43 0.09 -13.44
N ALA A 217 -4.51 0.50 -12.57
CA ALA A 217 -3.96 -0.40 -11.55
C ALA A 217 -5.07 -0.97 -10.67
N ILE A 218 -5.99 -0.13 -10.17
CA ILE A 218 -7.14 -0.54 -9.35
C ILE A 218 -8.07 -1.46 -10.14
N GLU A 219 -8.37 -1.15 -11.40
CA GLU A 219 -9.17 -2.01 -12.26
C GLU A 219 -8.57 -3.42 -12.33
N MET A 220 -7.28 -3.53 -12.68
CA MET A 220 -6.59 -4.82 -12.80
C MET A 220 -6.50 -5.56 -11.46
N TYR A 221 -6.22 -4.87 -10.36
CA TYR A 221 -6.21 -5.49 -9.04
C TYR A 221 -7.60 -6.03 -8.63
N ASN A 222 -8.67 -5.35 -8.98
CA ASN A 222 -10.03 -5.84 -8.72
C ASN A 222 -10.34 -7.08 -9.56
N GLU A 223 -9.95 -7.12 -10.85
CA GLU A 223 -10.05 -8.32 -11.68
C GLU A 223 -9.28 -9.50 -11.06
N ALA A 224 -8.07 -9.25 -10.52
CA ALA A 224 -7.30 -10.26 -9.81
C ALA A 224 -8.02 -10.81 -8.56
N ILE A 225 -8.69 -9.94 -7.79
CA ILE A 225 -9.49 -10.33 -6.61
C ILE A 225 -10.70 -11.17 -7.03
N GLU A 226 -11.45 -10.73 -8.03
CA GLU A 226 -12.65 -11.45 -8.50
C GLU A 226 -12.27 -12.82 -9.10
N TYR A 227 -11.19 -12.89 -9.88
CA TYR A 227 -10.65 -14.17 -10.35
C TYR A 227 -10.29 -15.08 -9.18
N THR A 228 -9.64 -14.54 -8.15
CA THR A 228 -9.23 -15.30 -6.96
C THR A 228 -10.44 -15.82 -6.19
N LYS A 229 -11.47 -15.01 -5.97
CA LYS A 229 -12.72 -15.42 -5.31
C LYS A 229 -13.42 -16.55 -6.06
N ALA A 230 -13.42 -16.50 -7.39
CA ALA A 230 -14.07 -17.49 -8.24
C ALA A 230 -13.33 -18.84 -8.30
N ASN A 231 -11.99 -18.84 -8.25
CA ASN A 231 -11.16 -19.99 -8.54
C ASN A 231 -10.47 -20.61 -7.32
N TYR A 232 -10.40 -19.89 -6.18
CA TYR A 232 -9.67 -20.32 -4.96
C TYR A 232 -10.59 -20.22 -3.72
N VAL A 233 -11.56 -21.12 -3.62
CA VAL A 233 -12.57 -21.10 -2.52
C VAL A 233 -11.92 -21.43 -1.18
N ASP A 234 -11.12 -22.52 -1.13
CA ASP A 234 -10.53 -23.03 0.11
C ASP A 234 -9.02 -22.82 0.20
N THR A 235 -8.41 -22.25 -0.82
CA THR A 235 -6.96 -22.01 -0.89
C THR A 235 -6.68 -20.53 -1.11
N MET A 236 -5.50 -20.09 -0.67
CA MET A 236 -5.06 -18.71 -0.87
C MET A 236 -3.83 -18.73 -1.79
N PRO A 237 -3.91 -18.17 -3.00
CA PRO A 237 -2.75 -18.07 -3.87
C PRO A 237 -1.72 -17.12 -3.27
N SER A 238 -0.42 -17.40 -3.48
CA SER A 238 0.68 -16.66 -2.84
C SER A 238 0.71 -15.17 -3.18
N TYR A 239 0.23 -14.79 -4.38
CA TYR A 239 0.19 -13.38 -4.78
C TYR A 239 -0.90 -12.55 -4.08
N LEU A 240 -1.92 -13.18 -3.50
CA LEU A 240 -3.08 -12.46 -2.93
C LEU A 240 -2.69 -11.51 -1.81
N THR A 241 -1.71 -11.87 -1.00
CA THR A 241 -1.23 -11.03 0.10
C THR A 241 -0.62 -9.72 -0.41
N TYR A 242 0.25 -9.83 -1.42
CA TYR A 242 0.84 -8.65 -2.06
C TYR A 242 -0.19 -7.83 -2.84
N LEU A 243 -1.16 -8.50 -3.49
CA LEU A 243 -2.26 -7.85 -4.18
C LEU A 243 -3.05 -6.94 -3.25
N VAL A 244 -3.44 -7.43 -2.07
CA VAL A 244 -4.20 -6.64 -1.08
C VAL A 244 -3.41 -5.44 -0.59
N ILE A 245 -2.12 -5.63 -0.27
CA ILE A 245 -1.21 -4.55 0.12
C ILE A 245 -1.11 -3.50 -0.99
N ASN A 246 -0.85 -3.93 -2.23
CA ASN A 246 -0.65 -3.01 -3.36
C ASN A 246 -1.92 -2.27 -3.73
N LEU A 247 -3.08 -2.93 -3.72
CA LEU A 247 -4.37 -2.29 -3.95
C LEU A 247 -4.67 -1.25 -2.86
N SER A 248 -4.44 -1.59 -1.58
CA SER A 248 -4.66 -0.64 -0.48
C SER A 248 -3.73 0.58 -0.57
N LYS A 249 -2.45 0.37 -0.91
CA LYS A 249 -1.48 1.45 -1.16
C LYS A 249 -1.88 2.32 -2.36
N THR A 250 -2.43 1.71 -3.41
CA THR A 250 -2.90 2.45 -4.61
C THR A 250 -4.09 3.32 -4.28
N TYR A 251 -5.06 2.81 -3.51
CA TYR A 251 -6.16 3.65 -2.99
C TYR A 251 -5.64 4.79 -2.10
N CYS A 252 -4.64 4.52 -1.25
CA CYS A 252 -4.02 5.54 -0.41
C CYS A 252 -3.34 6.63 -1.25
N ALA A 253 -2.62 6.27 -2.32
CA ALA A 253 -1.99 7.23 -3.23
C ALA A 253 -3.01 8.20 -3.87
N LEU A 254 -4.24 7.72 -4.10
CA LEU A 254 -5.38 8.53 -4.54
C LEU A 254 -6.15 9.20 -3.39
N LYS A 255 -5.64 9.16 -2.17
CA LYS A 255 -6.31 9.65 -0.95
C LYS A 255 -7.70 9.01 -0.69
N GLN A 256 -7.95 7.83 -1.25
CA GLN A 256 -9.20 7.08 -1.09
C GLN A 256 -9.14 6.16 0.15
N TYR A 257 -8.84 6.73 1.31
CA TYR A 257 -8.56 5.99 2.56
C TYR A 257 -9.70 5.09 3.02
N LYS A 258 -10.97 5.48 2.84
CA LYS A 258 -12.11 4.61 3.18
C LYS A 258 -12.09 3.31 2.39
N LYS A 259 -11.77 3.37 1.09
CA LYS A 259 -11.65 2.17 0.25
C LYS A 259 -10.42 1.34 0.65
N ALA A 260 -9.28 2.01 0.89
CA ALA A 260 -8.08 1.33 1.38
C ALA A 260 -8.34 0.57 2.68
N ILE A 261 -8.99 1.21 3.67
CA ILE A 261 -9.33 0.58 4.94
C ILE A 261 -10.39 -0.51 4.76
N SER A 262 -11.36 -0.33 3.85
CA SER A 262 -12.40 -1.33 3.59
C SER A 262 -11.83 -2.65 3.07
N ILE A 263 -10.90 -2.59 2.09
CA ILE A 263 -10.25 -3.78 1.56
C ILE A 263 -9.37 -4.45 2.62
N ILE A 264 -8.64 -3.67 3.43
CA ILE A 264 -7.86 -4.20 4.55
C ILE A 264 -8.77 -4.97 5.52
N LYS A 265 -9.90 -4.38 5.93
CA LYS A 265 -10.84 -4.99 6.88
C LYS A 265 -11.46 -6.29 6.36
N GLU A 266 -11.78 -6.36 5.06
CA GLU A 266 -12.26 -7.59 4.43
C GLU A 266 -11.26 -8.74 4.63
N PHE A 267 -9.97 -8.45 4.40
CA PHE A 267 -8.91 -9.45 4.51
C PHE A 267 -8.45 -9.74 5.95
N GLU A 268 -8.47 -8.77 6.85
CA GLU A 268 -8.23 -8.99 8.29
C GLU A 268 -9.23 -10.01 8.88
N ASN A 269 -10.49 -9.87 8.52
CA ASN A 269 -11.54 -10.79 9.00
C ASN A 269 -11.32 -12.23 8.50
N LYS A 270 -10.82 -12.38 7.27
CA LYS A 270 -10.54 -13.70 6.69
C LYS A 270 -9.18 -14.26 7.13
N TYR A 271 -8.20 -13.40 7.34
CA TYR A 271 -6.81 -13.77 7.64
C TYR A 271 -6.26 -12.95 8.84
N PRO A 272 -6.71 -13.22 10.08
CA PRO A 272 -6.37 -12.42 11.26
C PRO A 272 -4.88 -12.43 11.63
N ASN A 273 -4.09 -13.36 11.09
CA ASN A 273 -2.65 -13.44 11.32
C ASN A 273 -1.83 -12.67 10.26
N PHE A 274 -2.49 -11.94 9.36
CA PHE A 274 -1.81 -11.09 8.38
C PHE A 274 -1.49 -9.71 9.01
N ARG A 275 -0.41 -9.64 9.80
CA ARG A 275 -0.07 -8.49 10.64
C ARG A 275 0.17 -7.19 9.87
N ASP A 276 0.70 -7.25 8.65
CA ASP A 276 0.98 -6.06 7.83
C ASP A 276 -0.27 -5.22 7.55
N LEU A 277 -1.44 -5.86 7.46
CA LEU A 277 -2.70 -5.15 7.26
C LEU A 277 -3.01 -4.23 8.45
N TYR A 278 -2.75 -4.67 9.67
CA TYR A 278 -2.95 -3.85 10.86
C TYR A 278 -2.03 -2.64 10.89
N PHE A 279 -0.78 -2.78 10.41
CA PHE A 279 0.12 -1.63 10.29
C PHE A 279 -0.38 -0.62 9.26
N LEU A 280 -0.76 -1.08 8.06
CA LEU A 280 -1.30 -0.21 7.01
C LEU A 280 -2.59 0.47 7.47
N GLU A 281 -3.48 -0.24 8.15
CA GLU A 281 -4.68 0.35 8.74
C GLU A 281 -4.33 1.44 9.75
N ALA A 282 -3.33 1.22 10.60
CA ALA A 282 -2.88 2.23 11.56
C ALA A 282 -2.40 3.50 10.85
N ILE A 283 -1.55 3.37 9.82
CA ILE A 283 -1.05 4.52 9.05
C ILE A 283 -2.20 5.27 8.35
N TYR A 284 -3.11 4.57 7.69
CA TYR A 284 -4.23 5.21 6.99
C TYR A 284 -5.20 5.90 7.97
N ASN A 285 -5.39 5.36 9.17
CA ASN A 285 -6.15 6.04 10.22
C ASN A 285 -5.43 7.28 10.77
N ILE A 286 -4.08 7.28 10.85
CA ILE A 286 -3.29 8.48 11.19
C ILE A 286 -3.51 9.56 10.15
N ASP A 287 -3.41 9.21 8.86
CA ASP A 287 -3.59 10.14 7.75
C ASP A 287 -5.00 10.77 7.73
N CYS A 288 -6.00 10.05 8.24
CA CYS A 288 -7.36 10.55 8.39
C CYS A 288 -7.61 11.27 9.72
N GLY A 289 -6.68 11.28 10.68
CA GLY A 289 -6.86 11.87 12.01
C GLY A 289 -7.61 11.00 13.00
N TYR A 290 -7.81 9.70 12.75
CA TYR A 290 -8.45 8.74 13.65
C TYR A 290 -7.46 8.05 14.58
N PHE A 291 -6.86 8.79 15.51
CA PHE A 291 -5.73 8.32 16.31
C PHE A 291 -6.09 7.16 17.27
N SER A 292 -7.30 7.12 17.80
CA SER A 292 -7.75 6.00 18.63
C SER A 292 -7.83 4.70 17.85
N LYS A 293 -8.36 4.75 16.60
CA LYS A 293 -8.37 3.58 15.71
C LYS A 293 -6.97 3.18 15.30
N ALA A 294 -6.12 4.15 14.97
CA ALA A 294 -4.72 3.91 14.65
C ALA A 294 -3.99 3.21 15.79
N LYS A 295 -4.23 3.62 17.04
CA LYS A 295 -3.67 2.97 18.23
C LYS A 295 -4.11 1.51 18.34
N GLU A 296 -5.40 1.23 18.17
CA GLU A 296 -5.94 -0.13 18.22
C GLU A 296 -5.28 -1.03 17.15
N SER A 297 -5.19 -0.54 15.92
CA SER A 297 -4.57 -1.29 14.81
C SER A 297 -3.08 -1.50 15.02
N LEU A 298 -2.34 -0.49 15.51
CA LEU A 298 -0.92 -0.64 15.80
C LEU A 298 -0.67 -1.62 16.95
N LEU A 299 -1.53 -1.64 17.99
CA LEU A 299 -1.43 -2.63 19.07
C LEU A 299 -1.73 -4.05 18.58
N LYS A 300 -2.67 -4.23 17.63
CA LYS A 300 -2.89 -5.52 16.98
C LYS A 300 -1.65 -5.96 16.20
N TYR A 301 -1.05 -5.06 15.39
CA TYR A 301 0.19 -5.34 14.67
C TYR A 301 1.29 -5.86 15.60
N LEU A 302 1.54 -5.16 16.73
CA LEU A 302 2.57 -5.51 17.70
C LEU A 302 2.30 -6.83 18.46
N ASN A 303 1.03 -7.21 18.61
CA ASN A 303 0.60 -8.43 19.33
C ASN A 303 0.29 -9.61 18.40
N THR A 304 0.39 -9.45 17.07
CA THR A 304 0.16 -10.53 16.12
C THR A 304 1.49 -11.20 15.81
N ASP A 305 1.56 -12.52 16.00
CA ASP A 305 2.75 -13.30 15.73
C ASP A 305 3.14 -13.24 14.26
N TYR A 306 4.44 -13.21 14.05
CA TYR A 306 5.06 -13.23 12.75
C TYR A 306 4.91 -14.59 12.07
N SER A 307 4.38 -14.61 10.86
CA SER A 307 4.26 -15.84 10.05
C SER A 307 4.98 -15.68 8.72
N LEU A 308 6.26 -16.03 8.68
CA LEU A 308 7.15 -15.99 7.51
C LEU A 308 6.64 -16.73 6.26
N TYR A 309 5.73 -17.72 6.44
CA TYR A 309 5.44 -18.69 5.39
C TYR A 309 4.13 -18.45 4.65
N ILE A 310 3.21 -17.67 5.23
CA ILE A 310 1.88 -17.50 4.70
C ILE A 310 1.66 -16.05 4.25
N PHE A 311 2.18 -15.09 5.01
CA PHE A 311 2.02 -13.66 4.74
C PHE A 311 3.39 -12.98 4.59
N PRO A 312 3.55 -12.02 3.67
CA PRO A 312 4.73 -11.18 3.65
C PRO A 312 4.81 -10.41 4.97
N ASP A 313 6.00 -10.22 5.47
CA ASP A 313 6.29 -9.25 6.51
C ASP A 313 7.26 -8.22 5.95
N ASN A 314 6.78 -7.00 5.79
CA ASN A 314 7.60 -5.91 5.30
C ASN A 314 8.49 -5.33 6.39
N ASN A 315 8.52 -5.95 7.59
CA ASN A 315 9.36 -5.57 8.71
C ASN A 315 9.32 -4.06 9.00
N TYR A 316 8.11 -3.51 9.09
CA TYR A 316 7.92 -2.07 9.32
C TYR A 316 8.61 -1.57 10.59
N GLU A 317 8.96 -2.46 11.52
CA GLU A 317 9.71 -2.14 12.74
C GLU A 317 11.13 -1.64 12.44
N GLU A 318 11.74 -2.06 11.34
CA GLU A 318 13.03 -1.54 10.88
C GLU A 318 12.93 -0.12 10.31
N SER A 319 11.81 0.19 9.64
CA SER A 319 11.58 1.49 9.00
C SER A 319 10.99 2.53 9.95
N TYR A 320 10.29 2.09 11.01
CA TYR A 320 9.57 2.96 11.94
C TYR A 320 9.97 2.67 13.39
N ASN A 321 10.26 3.72 14.15
CA ASN A 321 10.39 3.57 15.60
C ASN A 321 8.98 3.40 16.22
N MET A 322 8.56 2.14 16.43
CA MET A 322 7.23 1.80 16.92
C MET A 322 6.92 2.42 18.30
N GLY A 323 7.94 2.57 19.14
CA GLY A 323 7.79 3.23 20.45
C GLY A 323 7.44 4.71 20.32
N ILE A 324 8.12 5.41 19.41
CA ILE A 324 7.83 6.82 19.11
C ILE A 324 6.45 6.94 18.47
N LEU A 325 6.15 6.13 17.45
CA LEU A 325 4.87 6.16 16.75
C LEU A 325 3.70 5.92 17.72
N LEU A 326 3.79 4.90 18.58
CA LEU A 326 2.74 4.59 19.56
C LEU A 326 2.61 5.70 20.61
N ARG A 327 3.72 6.30 21.07
CA ARG A 327 3.70 7.44 22.00
C ARG A 327 2.97 8.64 21.39
N ASP A 328 3.26 8.95 20.12
CA ASP A 328 2.71 10.13 19.46
C ASP A 328 1.22 9.94 19.13
N ILE A 329 0.83 8.71 18.74
CA ILE A 329 -0.58 8.34 18.60
C ILE A 329 -1.31 8.44 19.93
N ARG A 330 -0.73 7.94 21.04
CA ARG A 330 -1.36 8.03 22.39
C ARG A 330 -1.59 9.46 22.84
N LYS A 331 -0.64 10.37 22.53
CA LYS A 331 -0.79 11.81 22.84
C LYS A 331 -1.92 12.45 22.01
N ALA A 332 -2.13 11.99 20.78
CA ALA A 332 -3.16 12.50 19.89
C ALA A 332 -4.54 11.83 20.11
N SER A 333 -4.58 10.65 20.74
CA SER A 333 -5.82 9.92 21.01
C SER A 333 -6.58 10.55 22.17
N ILE A 334 -7.79 10.99 21.91
CA ILE A 334 -8.67 11.61 22.91
C ILE A 334 -10.01 10.88 22.93
N SER A 335 -10.50 10.55 24.14
CA SER A 335 -11.83 9.97 24.28
C SER A 335 -12.88 11.09 24.24
N CYS A 336 -13.69 11.08 23.20
CA CYS A 336 -14.85 11.97 23.09
C CYS A 336 -16.14 11.15 23.14
N PRO A 337 -17.15 11.52 23.96
CA PRO A 337 -18.43 10.82 24.00
C PRO A 337 -19.10 10.82 22.62
N LYS A 338 -19.74 9.70 22.27
CA LYS A 338 -20.53 9.59 21.03
C LYS A 338 -21.66 10.62 21.04
N ASN A 339 -21.94 11.21 19.90
CA ASN A 339 -22.97 12.23 19.70
C ASN A 339 -22.75 13.53 20.50
N LEU A 340 -21.52 13.81 20.93
CA LEU A 340 -21.19 15.06 21.62
C LEU A 340 -21.03 16.23 20.64
N LEU A 341 -20.31 16.03 19.54
CA LEU A 341 -19.89 17.11 18.65
C LEU A 341 -20.14 16.77 17.17
N SER A 342 -20.91 17.63 16.48
CA SER A 342 -20.91 17.74 15.01
C SER A 342 -19.98 18.87 14.61
N VAL A 343 -19.16 18.69 13.59
CA VAL A 343 -18.34 19.78 13.02
C VAL A 343 -18.86 20.13 11.63
N LEU A 344 -19.15 21.41 11.44
CA LEU A 344 -19.73 21.96 10.23
C LEU A 344 -18.76 22.91 9.55
N PHE A 345 -18.29 22.56 8.36
CA PHE A 345 -17.47 23.44 7.53
C PHE A 345 -18.36 24.29 6.62
N LEU A 346 -18.21 25.61 6.77
CA LEU A 346 -18.93 26.64 6.02
C LEU A 346 -17.93 27.55 5.35
N ASP A 347 -17.74 27.46 4.08
CA ASP A 347 -17.09 28.46 3.20
C ASP A 347 -17.06 27.88 1.79
N GLY A 348 -17.44 28.63 0.78
CA GLY A 348 -17.54 28.13 -0.59
C GLY A 348 -16.19 27.93 -1.31
N ASN A 349 -15.08 28.43 -0.75
CA ASN A 349 -13.74 28.38 -1.36
C ASN A 349 -12.87 27.34 -0.67
N TYR A 350 -13.05 26.10 -1.03
CA TYR A 350 -12.27 25.00 -0.48
C TYR A 350 -11.03 24.73 -1.33
N ASP A 351 -9.91 24.58 -0.65
CA ASP A 351 -8.62 24.13 -1.18
C ASP A 351 -8.10 22.95 -0.34
N ASP A 352 -6.86 22.54 -0.56
CA ASP A 352 -6.24 21.43 0.17
C ASP A 352 -6.20 21.64 1.70
N THR A 353 -6.35 22.89 2.17
CA THR A 353 -6.35 23.21 3.61
C THR A 353 -7.63 22.70 4.31
N LEU A 354 -8.75 22.52 3.59
CA LEU A 354 -9.94 21.89 4.14
C LEU A 354 -9.65 20.50 4.72
N LEU A 355 -8.78 19.72 4.06
CA LEU A 355 -8.44 18.37 4.52
C LEU A 355 -7.70 18.41 5.87
N LEU A 356 -6.86 19.41 6.10
CA LEU A 356 -6.22 19.64 7.41
C LEU A 356 -7.25 19.95 8.49
N GLY A 357 -8.24 20.77 8.16
CA GLY A 357 -9.37 21.06 9.06
C GLY A 357 -10.13 19.79 9.44
N ILE A 358 -10.51 18.97 8.46
CA ILE A 358 -11.21 17.70 8.68
C ILE A 358 -10.39 16.75 9.55
N GLN A 359 -9.11 16.55 9.22
CA GLN A 359 -8.19 15.71 10.00
C GLN A 359 -8.08 16.17 11.45
N SER A 360 -8.04 17.49 11.67
CA SER A 360 -7.88 18.05 13.02
C SER A 360 -9.04 17.75 13.97
N VAL A 361 -10.22 17.43 13.44
CA VAL A 361 -11.44 17.19 14.24
C VAL A 361 -11.94 15.75 14.21
N ASN A 362 -11.45 14.91 13.31
CA ASN A 362 -11.94 13.54 13.12
C ASN A 362 -11.88 12.66 14.37
N GLU A 363 -10.90 12.91 15.25
CA GLU A 363 -10.79 12.15 16.51
C GLU A 363 -11.93 12.42 17.47
N ILE A 364 -12.48 13.64 17.47
CA ILE A 364 -13.48 14.11 18.45
C ILE A 364 -14.86 14.32 17.86
N ALA A 365 -14.98 14.51 16.55
CA ALA A 365 -16.27 14.70 15.90
C ALA A 365 -17.02 13.38 15.76
N SER A 366 -18.29 13.39 16.14
CA SER A 366 -19.21 12.27 15.86
C SER A 366 -19.62 12.25 14.38
N GLU A 367 -19.65 13.44 13.77
CA GLU A 367 -19.85 13.65 12.34
C GLU A 367 -19.14 14.94 11.90
N VAL A 368 -18.67 14.92 10.67
CA VAL A 368 -18.12 16.10 9.98
C VAL A 368 -18.96 16.36 8.74
N LEU A 369 -19.50 17.57 8.63
CA LEU A 369 -20.35 17.99 7.52
C LEU A 369 -19.65 19.13 6.76
N VAL A 370 -19.67 19.07 5.44
CA VAL A 370 -19.08 20.10 4.56
C VAL A 370 -20.14 20.61 3.60
N CYS A 371 -20.44 21.89 3.65
CA CYS A 371 -21.38 22.53 2.73
C CYS A 371 -20.65 22.93 1.44
N LEU A 372 -20.98 22.28 0.33
CA LEU A 372 -20.37 22.52 -0.98
C LEU A 372 -21.39 22.99 -2.02
N PRO A 373 -21.05 24.02 -2.83
CA PRO A 373 -21.84 24.32 -4.02
C PRO A 373 -21.78 23.18 -5.02
N SER A 374 -22.85 22.96 -5.76
CA SER A 374 -22.90 21.91 -6.81
C SER A 374 -21.85 22.13 -7.92
N SER A 375 -21.41 23.38 -8.11
CA SER A 375 -20.37 23.82 -9.05
C SER A 375 -18.94 23.68 -8.51
N SER A 376 -18.75 23.17 -7.30
CA SER A 376 -17.40 23.02 -6.72
C SER A 376 -16.53 22.10 -7.58
N VAL A 377 -15.30 22.55 -7.83
CA VAL A 377 -14.26 21.81 -8.58
C VAL A 377 -13.56 20.74 -7.72
N ILE A 378 -13.78 20.75 -6.40
CA ILE A 378 -13.15 19.76 -5.50
C ILE A 378 -13.75 18.39 -5.72
N ASP A 379 -12.89 17.40 -5.80
CA ASP A 379 -13.31 16.00 -5.82
C ASP A 379 -14.02 15.63 -4.51
N LYS A 380 -15.34 15.47 -4.60
CA LYS A 380 -16.18 15.09 -3.47
C LYS A 380 -15.74 13.77 -2.83
N ASN A 381 -15.23 12.85 -3.65
CA ASN A 381 -14.76 11.56 -3.15
C ASN A 381 -13.57 11.74 -2.19
N VAL A 382 -12.68 12.70 -2.42
CA VAL A 382 -11.56 12.97 -1.52
C VAL A 382 -12.09 13.41 -0.15
N ILE A 383 -13.02 14.37 -0.09
CA ILE A 383 -13.61 14.85 1.16
C ILE A 383 -14.30 13.71 1.92
N GLU A 384 -15.08 12.89 1.23
CA GLU A 384 -15.77 11.74 1.83
C GLU A 384 -14.79 10.67 2.32
N ASN A 385 -13.67 10.48 1.64
CA ASN A 385 -12.62 9.55 2.04
C ASN A 385 -11.89 9.98 3.33
N TYR A 386 -11.83 11.29 3.61
CA TYR A 386 -11.36 11.81 4.90
C TYR A 386 -12.41 11.74 6.02
N GLY A 387 -13.59 11.19 5.76
CA GLY A 387 -14.59 10.91 6.78
C GLY A 387 -15.69 11.96 6.89
N ALA A 388 -15.67 13.01 6.07
CA ALA A 388 -16.73 14.02 6.07
C ALA A 388 -17.91 13.62 5.15
N ASN A 389 -19.10 14.12 5.47
CA ASN A 389 -20.29 14.01 4.65
C ASN A 389 -20.55 15.35 3.95
N ILE A 390 -20.98 15.30 2.70
CA ILE A 390 -21.20 16.51 1.89
C ILE A 390 -22.68 16.92 1.89
N ILE A 391 -22.91 18.20 2.21
CA ILE A 391 -24.20 18.86 2.02
C ILE A 391 -24.11 19.66 0.70
N SER A 392 -24.73 19.16 -0.35
CA SER A 392 -24.75 19.84 -1.65
C SER A 392 -25.75 20.99 -1.67
N LEU A 393 -25.27 22.15 -2.13
CA LEU A 393 -26.03 23.38 -2.30
C LEU A 393 -26.14 23.70 -3.80
N LYS A 394 -27.26 24.29 -4.27
CA LYS A 394 -27.39 24.71 -5.67
C LYS A 394 -26.36 25.79 -6.00
N ASP A 395 -26.33 26.84 -5.19
CA ASP A 395 -25.36 27.94 -5.24
C ASP A 395 -24.86 28.20 -3.82
N TYR A 396 -23.62 28.75 -3.68
CA TYR A 396 -23.14 29.13 -2.37
C TYR A 396 -23.78 30.44 -1.94
N ASN A 397 -24.76 30.35 -1.04
CA ASN A 397 -25.27 31.48 -0.25
C ASN A 397 -24.91 31.20 1.21
N GLY A 398 -24.12 32.05 1.83
CA GLY A 398 -23.64 31.86 3.20
C GLY A 398 -24.76 31.64 4.22
N GLU A 399 -25.90 32.32 4.06
CA GLU A 399 -27.05 32.19 4.94
C GLU A 399 -27.78 30.85 4.77
N GLU A 400 -28.05 30.47 3.51
CA GLU A 400 -28.66 29.16 3.20
C GLU A 400 -27.75 28.00 3.61
N SER A 401 -26.43 28.14 3.37
CA SER A 401 -25.44 27.16 3.76
C SER A 401 -25.42 26.95 5.27
N LEU A 402 -25.48 28.05 6.04
CA LEU A 402 -25.51 28.01 7.50
C LEU A 402 -26.76 27.28 8.00
N ILE A 403 -27.95 27.66 7.54
CA ILE A 403 -29.20 27.08 7.98
C ILE A 403 -29.26 25.59 7.64
N LYS A 404 -28.96 25.24 6.37
CA LYS A 404 -28.98 23.86 5.92
C LYS A 404 -27.93 23.00 6.65
N GLY A 405 -26.74 23.55 6.88
CA GLY A 405 -25.69 22.90 7.67
C GLY A 405 -26.13 22.65 9.12
N LEU A 406 -26.60 23.68 9.82
CA LEU A 406 -27.03 23.57 11.20
C LEU A 406 -28.17 22.53 11.39
N THR A 407 -29.18 22.57 10.53
CA THR A 407 -30.32 21.64 10.59
C THR A 407 -29.98 20.21 10.22
N SER A 408 -28.83 19.98 9.57
CA SER A 408 -28.33 18.64 9.22
C SER A 408 -27.48 18.02 10.34
N CYS A 409 -27.07 18.78 11.36
CA CYS A 409 -26.26 18.28 12.47
C CYS A 409 -27.11 17.46 13.45
N SER A 410 -26.54 16.34 13.94
CA SER A 410 -27.24 15.40 14.83
C SER A 410 -26.72 15.41 16.28
N SER A 411 -25.49 15.86 16.53
CA SER A 411 -24.86 15.79 17.86
C SER A 411 -25.34 16.89 18.81
N LYS A 412 -24.98 16.78 20.11
CA LYS A 412 -25.38 17.72 21.17
C LYS A 412 -24.88 19.14 20.94
N TYR A 413 -23.64 19.27 20.43
CA TYR A 413 -23.02 20.56 20.10
C TYR A 413 -22.62 20.58 18.63
N ILE A 414 -22.57 21.79 18.06
CA ILE A 414 -22.11 22.06 16.69
C ILE A 414 -20.96 23.03 16.77
N LEU A 415 -19.81 22.66 16.18
CA LEU A 415 -18.68 23.54 15.95
C LEU A 415 -18.66 23.97 14.49
N ILE A 416 -18.61 25.28 14.26
CA ILE A 416 -18.54 25.86 12.90
C ILE A 416 -17.08 26.22 12.59
N LEU A 417 -16.57 25.69 11.50
CA LEU A 417 -15.25 26.02 10.94
C LEU A 417 -15.37 26.51 9.50
N LYS A 418 -14.39 27.31 9.07
CA LYS A 418 -14.19 27.70 7.65
C LYS A 418 -13.13 26.82 7.01
N SER A 419 -13.04 26.85 5.68
CA SER A 419 -12.16 25.99 4.88
C SER A 419 -10.67 26.03 5.29
N LYS A 420 -10.18 27.16 5.78
CA LYS A 420 -8.77 27.34 6.19
C LYS A 420 -8.55 27.23 7.70
N GLU A 421 -9.54 26.79 8.43
CA GLU A 421 -9.48 26.71 9.89
C GLU A 421 -9.27 25.28 10.35
N PHE A 422 -8.45 25.12 11.39
CA PHE A 422 -8.17 23.86 12.03
C PHE A 422 -7.97 24.05 13.55
N ILE A 423 -8.14 22.97 14.31
CA ILE A 423 -7.89 22.96 15.76
C ILE A 423 -6.52 22.33 16.01
N ASN A 424 -5.68 23.06 16.76
CA ASN A 424 -4.38 22.50 17.18
C ASN A 424 -4.60 21.30 18.10
N LYS A 425 -3.82 20.23 17.92
CA LYS A 425 -3.87 19.01 18.74
C LYS A 425 -3.80 19.28 20.24
N GLU A 426 -3.05 20.28 20.66
CA GLU A 426 -2.91 20.64 22.08
C GLU A 426 -4.21 21.17 22.69
N LEU A 427 -5.10 21.75 21.87
CA LEU A 427 -6.36 22.35 22.32
C LEU A 427 -7.55 21.39 22.23
N ILE A 428 -7.40 20.26 21.56
CA ILE A 428 -8.50 19.30 21.38
C ILE A 428 -9.03 18.78 22.73
N SER A 429 -8.14 18.45 23.68
CA SER A 429 -8.54 18.00 25.01
C SER A 429 -9.28 19.10 25.79
N THR A 430 -8.85 20.35 25.65
CA THR A 430 -9.51 21.51 26.25
C THR A 430 -10.91 21.69 25.68
N LEU A 431 -11.07 21.59 24.36
CA LEU A 431 -12.38 21.64 23.70
C LEU A 431 -13.32 20.52 24.18
N VAL A 432 -12.85 19.28 24.22
CA VAL A 432 -13.67 18.14 24.67
C VAL A 432 -14.11 18.31 26.13
N ASN A 433 -13.20 18.70 27.04
CA ASN A 433 -13.52 18.95 28.45
C ASN A 433 -14.55 20.09 28.58
N PHE A 434 -14.36 21.18 27.82
CA PHE A 434 -15.32 22.29 27.78
C PHE A 434 -16.71 21.79 27.35
N LEU A 435 -16.83 21.07 26.23
CA LEU A 435 -18.10 20.56 25.71
C LEU A 435 -18.80 19.58 26.66
N GLN A 436 -18.07 18.89 27.53
CA GLN A 436 -18.63 17.99 28.54
C GLN A 436 -19.18 18.73 29.74
N THR A 437 -18.63 19.90 30.06
CA THR A 437 -18.92 20.65 31.29
C THR A 437 -19.80 21.90 31.09
N THR A 438 -19.80 22.45 29.84
CA THR A 438 -20.58 23.66 29.55
C THR A 438 -22.08 23.39 29.52
N GLU A 439 -22.84 24.35 30.03
CA GLU A 439 -24.30 24.40 29.91
C GLU A 439 -24.75 25.48 28.93
N ASP A 440 -23.83 26.26 28.41
CA ASP A 440 -24.12 27.37 27.51
C ASP A 440 -24.68 26.88 26.16
N ASP A 441 -25.70 27.58 25.68
CA ASP A 441 -26.31 27.26 24.39
C ASP A 441 -25.51 27.83 23.21
N PHE A 442 -24.74 28.91 23.42
CA PHE A 442 -23.95 29.60 22.43
C PHE A 442 -22.62 30.08 23.02
N CYS A 443 -21.52 29.82 22.33
CA CYS A 443 -20.20 30.21 22.81
C CYS A 443 -19.36 30.83 21.69
N ASN A 444 -18.72 31.96 21.99
CA ASN A 444 -17.65 32.53 21.20
C ASN A 444 -16.35 31.79 21.52
N VAL A 445 -15.54 31.54 20.49
CA VAL A 445 -14.16 31.08 20.62
C VAL A 445 -13.21 32.09 19.96
N LEU A 446 -11.95 32.08 20.38
CA LEU A 446 -10.95 32.96 19.79
C LEU A 446 -10.47 32.38 18.45
N VAL A 447 -10.53 33.19 17.39
CA VAL A 447 -10.00 32.82 16.09
C VAL A 447 -8.71 33.62 15.86
N SER A 448 -7.60 32.90 15.74
CA SER A 448 -6.27 33.48 15.51
C SER A 448 -6.13 33.95 14.06
N ASN A 449 -5.52 35.12 13.89
CA ASN A 449 -5.18 35.66 12.59
C ASN A 449 -3.66 35.49 12.36
N GLU A 450 -3.25 34.80 11.31
CA GLU A 450 -1.84 34.49 11.03
C GLU A 450 -0.96 35.75 10.79
N ASN A 451 -1.54 36.79 10.19
CA ASN A 451 -0.78 37.97 9.74
C ASN A 451 -0.37 38.90 10.89
N ASP A 452 -1.13 38.98 11.97
CA ASP A 452 -0.92 39.96 13.05
C ASP A 452 -0.97 39.31 14.47
N LYS A 453 -1.15 38.01 14.57
CA LYS A 453 -1.35 37.26 15.84
C LYS A 453 -2.50 37.78 16.70
N SER A 454 -3.40 38.63 16.12
CA SER A 454 -4.59 39.07 16.82
C SER A 454 -5.56 37.89 16.98
N GLN A 455 -6.31 37.92 18.08
CA GLN A 455 -7.36 36.93 18.36
C GLN A 455 -8.70 37.67 18.44
N THR A 456 -9.66 37.21 17.65
CA THR A 456 -11.00 37.81 17.63
C THR A 456 -12.03 36.81 18.10
N PRO A 457 -12.92 37.21 19.06
CA PRO A 457 -14.04 36.37 19.46
C PRO A 457 -15.01 36.17 18.29
N GLN A 458 -15.36 34.90 18.02
CA GLN A 458 -16.36 34.57 17.00
C GLN A 458 -17.29 33.48 17.53
N LEU A 459 -18.59 33.61 17.23
CA LEU A 459 -19.55 32.55 17.55
C LEU A 459 -19.23 31.31 16.71
N ARG A 460 -18.85 30.23 17.39
CA ARG A 460 -18.42 29.01 16.72
C ARG A 460 -19.02 27.74 17.30
N ILE A 461 -19.44 27.77 18.56
CA ILE A 461 -20.01 26.61 19.23
C ILE A 461 -21.44 26.89 19.58
N LEU A 462 -22.31 25.98 19.20
CA LEU A 462 -23.77 26.05 19.43
C LEU A 462 -24.27 24.74 20.01
N LYS A 463 -25.15 24.81 20.98
CA LYS A 463 -25.88 23.64 21.46
C LYS A 463 -27.02 23.34 20.48
N ASN A 464 -27.06 22.10 19.99
CA ASN A 464 -28.03 21.67 18.98
C ASN A 464 -29.41 21.42 19.65
N THR A 465 -30.13 22.49 19.90
CA THR A 465 -31.48 22.48 20.50
C THR A 465 -32.53 22.28 19.43
N ASP A 466 -33.76 21.97 19.84
CA ASP A 466 -34.90 21.87 18.92
C ASP A 466 -35.15 23.18 18.16
N LYS A 467 -34.77 24.33 18.71
CA LYS A 467 -34.85 25.60 18.01
C LYS A 467 -33.89 25.66 16.84
N ILE A 468 -32.66 25.16 17.00
CA ILE A 468 -31.66 25.06 15.92
C ILE A 468 -32.11 24.06 14.86
N LYS A 469 -32.59 22.89 15.26
CA LYS A 469 -33.07 21.85 14.34
C LYS A 469 -34.24 22.28 13.44
N ASN A 470 -35.04 23.21 13.93
CA ASN A 470 -36.26 23.69 13.27
C ASN A 470 -36.09 25.05 12.56
N LEU A 471 -34.85 25.52 12.40
CA LEU A 471 -34.57 26.77 11.63
C LEU A 471 -35.08 26.67 10.20
N LYS A 472 -35.79 27.71 9.74
CA LYS A 472 -36.30 27.82 8.37
C LYS A 472 -35.50 28.82 7.52
N ASN A 473 -34.98 29.88 8.18
CA ASN A 473 -34.25 30.95 7.53
C ASN A 473 -33.29 31.62 8.52
N ILE A 474 -32.48 32.54 8.04
CA ILE A 474 -31.48 33.26 8.85
C ILE A 474 -32.11 34.19 9.88
N GLU A 475 -33.28 34.73 9.61
CA GLU A 475 -33.97 35.62 10.55
C GLU A 475 -34.39 34.86 11.80
N ASP A 476 -34.84 33.62 11.70
CA ASP A 476 -35.13 32.75 12.84
C ASP A 476 -33.89 32.52 13.69
N PHE A 477 -32.72 32.36 13.05
CA PHE A 477 -31.44 32.19 13.77
C PHE A 477 -31.06 33.47 14.53
N TYR A 478 -31.13 34.65 13.89
CA TYR A 478 -30.86 35.90 14.59
C TYR A 478 -31.79 36.17 15.75
N LYS A 479 -33.10 35.88 15.65
CA LYS A 479 -34.04 35.97 16.77
C LYS A 479 -33.66 35.10 17.94
N ILE A 480 -33.06 33.92 17.68
CA ILE A 480 -32.56 33.05 18.76
C ILE A 480 -31.37 33.72 19.45
N LEU A 481 -30.45 34.34 18.70
CA LEU A 481 -29.23 34.98 19.23
C LEU A 481 -29.50 36.27 20.00
N GLU A 482 -30.51 37.06 19.61
CA GLU A 482 -30.84 38.39 20.24
C GLU A 482 -31.03 38.34 21.75
N ASN A 483 -31.48 37.19 22.29
CA ASN A 483 -31.80 37.03 23.72
C ASN A 483 -30.76 36.17 24.47
N GLN A 484 -29.57 35.97 23.92
CA GLN A 484 -28.55 35.10 24.52
C GLN A 484 -27.39 35.91 25.12
N ASN A 485 -26.96 35.55 26.29
CA ASN A 485 -25.71 36.04 26.86
C ASN A 485 -24.56 35.13 26.36
N ILE A 486 -23.85 35.56 25.29
CA ILE A 486 -22.83 34.76 24.65
C ILE A 486 -21.46 35.01 25.31
N GLN A 487 -20.95 34.01 26.00
CA GLN A 487 -19.63 34.08 26.61
C GLN A 487 -18.50 33.75 25.64
N THR A 488 -17.32 34.32 25.87
CA THR A 488 -16.10 34.04 25.11
C THR A 488 -15.20 33.13 25.92
N TYR A 489 -14.75 32.04 25.29
CA TYR A 489 -13.87 31.06 25.89
C TYR A 489 -12.51 31.06 25.19
N ASP A 490 -11.45 30.78 25.95
CA ASP A 490 -10.08 30.68 25.42
C ASP A 490 -9.85 29.32 24.71
N ILE A 491 -10.60 29.12 23.65
CA ILE A 491 -10.44 28.01 22.73
C ILE A 491 -10.01 28.59 21.39
N ASN A 492 -8.77 28.28 20.98
CA ASN A 492 -8.20 28.87 19.79
C ASN A 492 -8.44 28.03 18.53
N ILE A 493 -9.00 28.64 17.50
CA ILE A 493 -9.09 28.12 16.15
C ILE A 493 -7.97 28.76 15.33
N ASN A 494 -7.11 27.96 14.72
CA ASN A 494 -6.04 28.44 13.89
C ASN A 494 -6.47 28.52 12.41
N LYS A 495 -5.86 29.44 11.67
CA LYS A 495 -5.97 29.49 10.20
C LYS A 495 -4.71 28.89 9.59
N ALA A 496 -4.91 28.12 8.52
CA ALA A 496 -3.82 27.56 7.71
C ALA A 496 -3.29 28.57 6.68
#